data_cb98c7a5a499f22e3ce3534f604c4bd6
#
_entry.id   cb98c7a5a499f22e3ce3534f604c4bd6
#
_cell.length_a   1.000
_cell.length_b   1.000
_cell.length_c   1.000
_cell.angle_alpha   90.00
_cell.angle_beta   90.00
_cell.angle_gamma   90.00
#
_symmetry.space_group_name_H-M   'P 1'
#
loop_
_entity.id
_entity.type
_entity.pdbx_description
1 polymer ?
#
loop_
_entity_poly.entity_id
_entity_poly.type
_entity_poly.pdbx_seq_one_letter_code
_entity_poly.pdbx_strand_id
1 'polypeptide(L)'
;TTQEQNELHSLLESTDRGAHYYGDFYHSGYESSLIDMKDQYFITNTVRALKRVNHTLYVYDASGFIIIDLDNRRIQGFFNNRLGGEGPKGVPDSLRGHYGGDFTMIYALSKLDPKDLEILWTMRKQYLEKSPQAMEDKDLFPLNLEDMAL
;
A
#
# COMPACT_ATOMS: atom_id res chain seq x y z
N THR A 1 -7.48 -20.52 -8.60
CA THR A 1 -8.42 -20.26 -9.70
C THR A 1 -7.82 -19.31 -10.72
N THR A 2 -8.39 -19.26 -11.90
CA THR A 2 -7.93 -18.33 -12.94
C THR A 2 -8.07 -16.88 -12.47
N GLN A 3 -9.15 -16.58 -11.77
CA GLN A 3 -9.36 -15.23 -11.26
C GLN A 3 -8.30 -14.85 -10.23
N GLU A 4 -7.98 -15.76 -9.32
CA GLU A 4 -6.93 -15.51 -8.32
C GLU A 4 -5.57 -15.32 -8.99
N GLN A 5 -5.27 -16.14 -10.00
CA GLN A 5 -4.03 -16.00 -10.75
C GLN A 5 -3.96 -14.65 -11.46
N ASN A 6 -5.07 -14.22 -12.06
CA ASN A 6 -5.13 -12.93 -12.72
C ASN A 6 -4.95 -11.79 -11.71
N GLU A 7 -5.57 -11.90 -10.54
CA GLU A 7 -5.42 -10.90 -9.49
C GLU A 7 -3.98 -10.83 -8.98
N LEU A 8 -3.33 -12.00 -8.80
CA LEU A 8 -1.94 -12.05 -8.38
C LEU A 8 -0.98 -11.43 -9.40
N HIS A 9 -1.33 -11.50 -10.68
CA HIS A 9 -0.49 -10.94 -11.75
C HIS A 9 -0.89 -9.51 -12.12
N SER A 10 -2.02 -9.04 -11.67
CA SER A 10 -2.49 -7.69 -12.00
C SER A 10 -1.95 -6.68 -11.00
N LEU A 11 -0.85 -6.05 -11.35
CA LEU A 11 -0.31 -4.94 -10.58
C LEU A 11 -0.73 -3.64 -11.26
N LEU A 12 -1.47 -2.82 -10.52
CA LEU A 12 -1.83 -1.50 -11.01
C LEU A 12 -0.67 -0.55 -10.73
N GLU A 13 -0.07 -0.07 -11.79
CA GLU A 13 1.10 0.79 -11.69
C GLU A 13 0.71 2.25 -11.46
N SER A 14 1.63 3.03 -10.93
CA SER A 14 1.43 4.45 -10.67
C SER A 14 1.19 5.25 -11.94
N THR A 15 1.57 4.70 -13.11
CA THR A 15 1.36 5.35 -14.40
C THR A 15 -0.06 5.15 -14.95
N ASP A 16 -0.82 4.21 -14.40
CA ASP A 16 -2.20 4.01 -14.78
C ASP A 16 -3.03 5.19 -14.29
N ARG A 17 -3.68 5.88 -15.21
CA ARG A 17 -4.43 7.10 -14.90
C ARG A 17 -5.94 6.87 -14.76
N GLY A 18 -6.37 5.62 -14.79
CA GLY A 18 -7.77 5.28 -14.68
C GLY A 18 -8.35 5.43 -13.29
N ALA A 19 -9.65 5.29 -13.20
CA ALA A 19 -10.40 5.25 -11.95
C ALA A 19 -10.67 3.78 -11.61
N HIS A 20 -10.34 3.38 -10.39
CA HIS A 20 -10.44 2.00 -9.98
C HIS A 20 -11.17 1.89 -8.64
N TYR A 21 -12.14 0.99 -8.57
CA TYR A 21 -12.93 0.77 -7.37
C TYR A 21 -12.65 -0.60 -6.77
N TYR A 22 -12.44 -0.61 -5.46
CA TYR A 22 -12.19 -1.82 -4.68
C TYR A 22 -13.14 -1.80 -3.49
N GLY A 23 -14.34 -2.36 -3.66
CA GLY A 23 -15.38 -2.21 -2.65
C GLY A 23 -15.69 -0.74 -2.44
N ASP A 24 -15.57 -0.28 -1.20
CA ASP A 24 -15.81 1.12 -0.84
C ASP A 24 -14.60 2.01 -1.14
N PHE A 25 -13.47 1.44 -1.53
CA PHE A 25 -12.24 2.19 -1.73
C PHE A 25 -12.05 2.55 -3.19
N TYR A 26 -11.64 3.77 -3.42
CA TYR A 26 -11.46 4.32 -4.76
C TYR A 26 -10.02 4.77 -4.94
N HIS A 27 -9.42 4.37 -6.05
CA HIS A 27 -8.10 4.83 -6.46
C HIS A 27 -8.23 5.65 -7.72
N SER A 28 -7.72 6.89 -7.68
CA SER A 28 -7.54 7.71 -8.87
C SER A 28 -6.08 7.61 -9.30
N GLY A 29 -5.82 6.96 -10.42
CA GLY A 29 -4.47 6.88 -10.96
C GLY A 29 -3.94 8.22 -11.38
N TYR A 30 -4.81 9.13 -11.78
CA TYR A 30 -4.43 10.48 -12.17
C TYR A 30 -3.81 11.26 -11.01
N GLU A 31 -4.39 11.11 -9.83
CA GLU A 31 -3.93 11.83 -8.63
C GLU A 31 -3.12 10.96 -7.69
N SER A 32 -2.95 9.68 -8.01
CA SER A 32 -2.30 8.70 -7.13
C SER A 32 -2.96 8.64 -5.77
N SER A 33 -4.26 8.86 -5.71
CA SER A 33 -4.99 8.95 -4.45
C SER A 33 -5.72 7.66 -4.13
N LEU A 34 -5.93 7.43 -2.84
CA LEU A 34 -6.74 6.35 -2.31
C LEU A 34 -7.73 6.93 -1.33
N ILE A 35 -9.02 6.73 -1.61
CA ILE A 35 -10.10 7.36 -0.87
C ILE A 35 -11.10 6.29 -0.41
N ASP A 36 -11.48 6.35 0.85
CA ASP A 36 -12.58 5.56 1.38
C ASP A 36 -13.87 6.30 1.06
N MET A 37 -14.58 5.84 0.05
CA MET A 37 -15.76 6.55 -0.43
C MET A 37 -16.95 6.43 0.51
N LYS A 38 -16.99 5.38 1.32
CA LYS A 38 -18.07 5.21 2.30
C LYS A 38 -18.03 6.31 3.35
N ASP A 39 -16.82 6.61 3.83
CA ASP A 39 -16.62 7.64 4.87
C ASP A 39 -16.18 8.96 4.27
N GLN A 40 -16.00 9.01 2.95
CA GLN A 40 -15.45 10.19 2.25
C GLN A 40 -14.12 10.62 2.88
N TYR A 41 -13.29 9.61 3.19
CA TYR A 41 -12.03 9.85 3.87
C TYR A 41 -10.86 9.63 2.91
N PHE A 42 -10.00 10.63 2.81
CA PHE A 42 -8.83 10.62 1.94
C PHE A 42 -7.66 9.95 2.68
N ILE A 43 -7.25 8.77 2.21
CA ILE A 43 -6.20 7.99 2.88
C ILE A 43 -4.82 8.49 2.53
N THR A 44 -4.50 8.56 1.22
CA THR A 44 -3.20 9.02 0.76
C THR A 44 -3.28 9.49 -0.68
N ASN A 45 -2.31 10.30 -1.10
CA ASN A 45 -2.17 10.76 -2.48
C ASN A 45 -0.81 10.38 -3.09
N THR A 46 -0.13 9.42 -2.51
CA THR A 46 1.19 9.00 -2.99
C THR A 46 1.26 7.51 -3.29
N VAL A 47 0.16 6.94 -3.77
CA VAL A 47 0.11 5.53 -4.16
C VAL A 47 1.06 5.28 -5.32
N ARG A 48 1.89 4.24 -5.19
CA ARG A 48 2.81 3.81 -6.25
C ARG A 48 2.29 2.60 -7.00
N ALA A 49 1.67 1.67 -6.30
CA ALA A 49 1.10 0.47 -6.91
C ALA A 49 -0.01 -0.10 -6.03
N LEU A 50 -0.93 -0.79 -6.66
CA LEU A 50 -2.03 -1.47 -6.00
C LEU A 50 -2.12 -2.90 -6.53
N LYS A 51 -2.54 -3.80 -5.67
CA LYS A 51 -2.84 -5.17 -6.08
C LYS A 51 -3.98 -5.71 -5.22
N ARG A 52 -5.01 -6.18 -5.87
CA ARG A 52 -6.09 -6.86 -5.17
C ARG A 52 -5.89 -8.37 -5.28
N VAL A 53 -5.98 -9.04 -4.15
CA VAL A 53 -5.99 -10.51 -4.08
C VAL A 53 -7.23 -10.89 -3.27
N ASN A 54 -8.24 -11.43 -3.93
CA ASN A 54 -9.54 -11.77 -3.34
C ASN A 54 -10.18 -10.55 -2.65
N HIS A 55 -10.26 -10.58 -1.34
CA HIS A 55 -10.90 -9.51 -0.55
C HIS A 55 -9.89 -8.61 0.15
N THR A 56 -8.65 -8.68 -0.28
CA THR A 56 -7.56 -7.88 0.32
C THR A 56 -6.95 -6.96 -0.74
N LEU A 57 -6.82 -5.69 -0.39
CA LEU A 57 -6.15 -4.72 -1.23
C LEU A 57 -4.78 -4.41 -0.63
N TYR A 58 -3.75 -4.65 -1.43
CA TYR A 58 -2.37 -4.34 -1.07
C TYR A 58 -1.97 -3.04 -1.74
N VAL A 59 -1.44 -2.11 -0.96
CA VAL A 59 -1.06 -0.79 -1.45
C VAL A 59 0.41 -0.55 -1.17
N TYR A 60 1.19 -0.30 -2.22
CA TYR A 60 2.54 0.21 -2.08
C TYR A 60 2.47 1.72 -2.23
N ASP A 61 2.74 2.41 -1.14
CA ASP A 61 2.71 3.86 -1.07
C ASP A 61 4.13 4.41 -0.95
N ALA A 62 4.32 5.66 -1.31
CA ALA A 62 5.63 6.30 -1.16
C ALA A 62 6.15 6.25 0.27
N SER A 63 5.27 6.25 1.25
CA SER A 63 5.63 6.26 2.67
C SER A 63 5.64 4.88 3.32
N GLY A 64 5.19 3.84 2.62
CA GLY A 64 5.17 2.50 3.21
C GLY A 64 4.17 1.57 2.55
N PHE A 65 3.71 0.60 3.30
CA PHE A 65 2.70 -0.35 2.82
C PHE A 65 1.40 -0.20 3.60
N ILE A 66 0.30 -0.40 2.88
CA ILE A 66 -1.04 -0.43 3.47
C ILE A 66 -1.73 -1.71 2.99
N ILE A 67 -2.36 -2.42 3.90
CA ILE A 67 -3.14 -3.62 3.59
C ILE A 67 -4.56 -3.39 4.08
N ILE A 68 -5.53 -3.55 3.19
CA ILE A 68 -6.93 -3.30 3.50
C ILE A 68 -7.73 -4.58 3.33
N ASP A 69 -8.39 -5.00 4.41
CA ASP A 69 -9.41 -6.04 4.35
C ASP A 69 -10.69 -5.38 3.87
N LEU A 70 -11.07 -5.65 2.64
CA LEU A 70 -12.18 -4.97 1.98
C LEU A 70 -13.53 -5.32 2.60
N ASP A 71 -13.68 -6.54 3.12
CA ASP A 71 -14.94 -6.99 3.70
C ASP A 71 -15.19 -6.40 5.08
N ASN A 72 -14.16 -6.42 5.92
CA ASN A 72 -14.26 -6.00 7.31
C ASN A 72 -13.81 -4.56 7.53
N ARG A 73 -13.30 -3.92 6.50
CA ARG A 73 -12.83 -2.52 6.52
C ARG A 73 -11.75 -2.31 7.58
N ARG A 74 -10.85 -3.27 7.70
CA ARG A 74 -9.70 -3.20 8.60
C ARG A 74 -8.45 -2.87 7.80
N ILE A 75 -7.63 -2.00 8.36
CA ILE A 75 -6.45 -1.48 7.69
C ILE A 75 -5.23 -1.74 8.54
N GLN A 76 -4.19 -2.28 7.91
CA GLN A 76 -2.87 -2.39 8.50
C GLN A 76 -1.92 -1.49 7.72
N GLY A 77 -1.00 -0.85 8.42
CA GLY A 77 -0.01 -0.01 7.74
C GLY A 77 1.38 -0.15 8.34
N PHE A 78 2.37 -0.18 7.47
CA PHE A 78 3.78 -0.09 7.84
C PHE A 78 4.38 1.12 7.15
N PHE A 79 4.89 2.05 7.93
CA PHE A 79 5.40 3.31 7.41
C PHE A 79 6.85 3.51 7.85
N ASN A 80 7.68 4.01 6.92
CA ASN A 80 9.09 4.20 7.16
C ASN A 80 9.38 5.61 7.69
N ASN A 81 9.87 5.67 8.92
CA ASN A 81 10.22 6.93 9.55
C ASN A 81 11.62 7.43 9.18
N ARG A 82 12.38 6.64 8.39
CA ARG A 82 13.74 7.02 7.99
C ARG A 82 13.78 8.13 6.92
N LEU A 83 12.63 8.47 6.37
CA LEU A 83 12.54 9.55 5.39
C LEU A 83 12.61 10.94 5.98
N GLY A 84 12.99 11.04 7.25
CA GLY A 84 13.13 12.32 7.93
C GLY A 84 11.92 12.70 8.74
N GLY A 85 12.00 13.83 9.42
CA GLY A 85 11.00 14.27 10.35
C GLY A 85 9.65 14.56 9.73
N GLU A 86 9.64 14.87 8.44
CA GLU A 86 8.40 15.17 7.71
C GLU A 86 7.82 13.97 6.98
N GLY A 87 8.41 12.79 7.15
CA GLY A 87 7.98 11.59 6.45
C GLY A 87 6.52 11.23 6.71
N PRO A 88 6.21 9.96 6.91
CA PRO A 88 4.82 9.49 6.90
C PRO A 88 4.03 9.77 8.19
N LYS A 89 4.44 10.70 9.02
CA LYS A 89 3.83 10.91 10.33
C LYS A 89 2.34 11.26 10.25
N GLY A 90 1.97 12.07 9.26
CA GLY A 90 0.57 12.48 9.14
C GLY A 90 -0.35 11.37 8.74
N VAL A 91 0.12 10.43 7.89
CA VAL A 91 -0.70 9.35 7.37
C VAL A 91 -1.08 8.37 8.48
N PRO A 92 -0.13 7.80 9.25
CA PRO A 92 -0.51 6.85 10.29
C PRO A 92 -1.34 7.48 11.40
N ASP A 93 -1.06 8.72 11.78
CA ASP A 93 -1.85 9.39 12.81
C ASP A 93 -3.27 9.67 12.32
N SER A 94 -3.41 10.06 11.08
CA SER A 94 -4.70 10.31 10.45
C SER A 94 -5.52 9.01 10.36
N LEU A 95 -4.90 7.92 9.95
CA LEU A 95 -5.57 6.61 9.89
C LEU A 95 -6.03 6.16 11.27
N ARG A 96 -5.16 6.31 12.26
CA ARG A 96 -5.49 5.94 13.64
C ARG A 96 -6.65 6.76 14.16
N GLY A 97 -6.64 8.05 13.87
CA GLY A 97 -7.69 8.95 14.31
C GLY A 97 -9.04 8.66 13.66
N HIS A 98 -9.03 8.31 12.38
CA HIS A 98 -10.27 8.05 11.65
C HIS A 98 -10.82 6.66 11.89
N TYR A 99 -9.97 5.62 11.79
CA TYR A 99 -10.42 4.23 11.85
C TYR A 99 -10.39 3.64 13.26
N GLY A 100 -9.69 4.27 14.18
CA GLY A 100 -9.64 3.78 15.56
C GLY A 100 -9.12 2.36 15.64
N GLY A 101 -9.88 1.47 16.29
CA GLY A 101 -9.49 0.07 16.45
C GLY A 101 -9.44 -0.74 15.16
N ASP A 102 -9.98 -0.22 14.07
CA ASP A 102 -9.91 -0.88 12.77
C ASP A 102 -8.60 -0.57 12.02
N PHE A 103 -7.76 0.27 12.57
CA PHE A 103 -6.42 0.51 12.05
C PHE A 103 -5.37 -0.10 12.99
N THR A 104 -4.45 -0.88 12.41
CA THR A 104 -3.33 -1.46 13.15
C THR A 104 -2.03 -0.98 12.53
N MET A 105 -1.20 -0.34 13.34
CA MET A 105 0.14 0.06 12.93
C MET A 105 1.08 -1.14 13.06
N ILE A 106 1.80 -1.45 12.00
CA ILE A 106 2.81 -2.50 11.99
C ILE A 106 4.17 -1.82 12.15
N TYR A 107 4.89 -2.14 13.20
CA TYR A 107 6.17 -1.49 13.52
C TYR A 107 7.37 -2.28 13.01
N ALA A 108 7.19 -3.54 12.67
CA ALA A 108 8.24 -4.36 12.12
C ALA A 108 7.64 -5.28 11.06
N LEU A 109 8.32 -5.41 9.93
CA LEU A 109 7.82 -6.25 8.84
C LEU A 109 7.71 -7.71 9.24
N SER A 110 8.50 -8.16 10.22
CA SER A 110 8.38 -9.51 10.76
C SER A 110 7.04 -9.79 11.43
N LYS A 111 6.28 -8.75 11.73
CA LYS A 111 4.95 -8.90 12.34
C LYS A 111 3.84 -9.10 11.32
N LEU A 112 4.15 -8.92 10.04
CA LEU A 112 3.20 -9.23 8.99
C LEU A 112 3.11 -10.73 8.76
N ASP A 113 1.95 -11.17 8.31
CA ASP A 113 1.80 -12.54 7.83
C ASP A 113 2.80 -12.76 6.68
N PRO A 114 3.54 -13.89 6.69
CA PRO A 114 4.53 -14.14 5.63
C PRO A 114 3.96 -14.08 4.21
N LYS A 115 2.72 -14.47 4.02
CA LYS A 115 2.07 -14.40 2.72
C LYS A 115 1.86 -12.95 2.29
N ASP A 116 1.44 -12.09 3.21
CA ASP A 116 1.26 -10.67 2.92
C ASP A 116 2.60 -10.02 2.60
N LEU A 117 3.61 -10.36 3.36
CA LEU A 117 4.96 -9.83 3.14
C LEU A 117 5.49 -10.21 1.77
N GLU A 118 5.28 -11.46 1.35
CA GLU A 118 5.70 -11.92 0.02
C GLU A 118 5.01 -11.14 -1.08
N ILE A 119 3.71 -10.91 -0.95
CA ILE A 119 2.95 -10.13 -1.94
C ILE A 119 3.48 -8.70 -2.03
N LEU A 120 3.65 -8.06 -0.89
CA LEU A 120 4.14 -6.68 -0.85
C LEU A 120 5.54 -6.55 -1.42
N TRP A 121 6.41 -7.50 -1.10
CA TRP A 121 7.77 -7.51 -1.62
C TRP A 121 7.78 -7.69 -3.14
N THR A 122 6.95 -8.59 -3.64
CA THR A 122 6.81 -8.81 -5.08
C THR A 122 6.30 -7.56 -5.79
N MET A 123 5.33 -6.87 -5.21
CA MET A 123 4.81 -5.62 -5.76
C MET A 123 5.90 -4.57 -5.86
N ARG A 124 6.67 -4.40 -4.80
CA ARG A 124 7.77 -3.44 -4.80
C ARG A 124 8.78 -3.76 -5.89
N LYS A 125 9.15 -5.03 -6.01
CA LYS A 125 10.10 -5.47 -7.02
C LYS A 125 9.58 -5.20 -8.43
N GLN A 126 8.34 -5.55 -8.70
CA GLN A 126 7.72 -5.32 -10.00
C GLN A 126 7.62 -3.84 -10.33
N TYR A 127 7.24 -3.05 -9.34
CA TYR A 127 7.15 -1.61 -9.53
C TYR A 127 8.50 -1.01 -9.90
N LEU A 128 9.57 -1.38 -9.19
CA LEU A 128 10.90 -0.86 -9.45
C LEU A 128 11.44 -1.31 -10.81
N GLU A 129 11.13 -2.52 -11.26
CA GLU A 129 11.53 -3.01 -12.58
C GLU A 129 10.87 -2.21 -13.70
N LYS A 130 9.62 -1.81 -13.54
CA LYS A 130 8.86 -1.09 -14.56
C LYS A 130 9.04 0.43 -14.47
N SER A 131 9.53 0.92 -13.37
CA SER A 131 9.73 2.35 -13.14
C SER A 131 11.18 2.60 -12.70
N PRO A 132 12.12 2.51 -13.65
CA PRO A 132 13.55 2.64 -13.29
C PRO A 132 13.89 3.94 -12.57
N GLN A 133 13.14 5.01 -12.83
CA GLN A 133 13.34 6.28 -12.14
C GLN A 133 13.08 6.16 -10.64
N ALA A 134 12.23 5.23 -10.24
CA ALA A 134 11.94 5.00 -8.83
C ALA A 134 13.14 4.39 -8.11
N MET A 135 14.13 3.87 -8.84
CA MET A 135 15.38 3.42 -8.23
C MET A 135 16.17 4.58 -7.63
N GLU A 136 15.94 5.79 -8.11
CA GLU A 136 16.55 6.98 -7.52
C GLU A 136 15.88 7.34 -6.21
N ASP A 137 14.64 6.90 -6.04
CA ASP A 137 13.90 7.03 -4.80
C ASP A 137 14.16 5.84 -3.87
N LYS A 138 15.40 5.36 -3.87
CA LYS A 138 15.80 4.22 -3.04
C LYS A 138 15.62 4.46 -1.55
N ASP A 139 15.44 5.71 -1.18
CA ASP A 139 15.12 6.08 0.18
C ASP A 139 13.64 5.84 0.49
N LEU A 140 12.82 5.54 -0.53
CA LEU A 140 11.46 5.10 -0.34
C LEU A 140 11.46 3.72 0.30
N PHE A 141 10.48 3.49 1.06
CA PHE A 141 10.35 2.32 1.87
C PHE A 141 9.81 1.10 1.09
N PRO A 142 10.28 -0.10 1.41
CA PRO A 142 11.51 -0.42 2.12
C PRO A 142 12.71 -0.38 1.19
N LEU A 143 13.88 -0.14 1.76
CA LEU A 143 15.10 0.09 0.98
C LEU A 143 15.59 -1.19 0.31
N ASN A 144 15.58 -2.30 1.03
CA ASN A 144 16.13 -3.56 0.53
C ASN A 144 15.52 -4.73 1.30
N LEU A 145 15.93 -5.93 0.91
CA LEU A 145 15.42 -7.15 1.55
C LEU A 145 15.78 -7.23 3.03
N GLU A 146 16.92 -6.70 3.43
CA GLU A 146 17.33 -6.74 4.82
C GLU A 146 16.37 -5.95 5.71
N ASP A 147 15.81 -4.86 5.19
CA ASP A 147 14.81 -4.08 5.91
C ASP A 147 13.54 -4.88 6.14
N MET A 148 13.30 -5.90 5.32
CA MET A 148 12.11 -6.73 5.39
C MET A 148 12.35 -8.06 6.11
N ALA A 149 13.60 -8.49 6.23
CA ALA A 149 13.94 -9.81 6.74
C ALA A 149 14.08 -9.83 8.28
N LEU A 150 13.30 -9.09 8.95
CA LEU A 150 13.32 -9.05 10.41
C LEU A 150 12.78 -10.33 11.06
#